data_1bf97cd605680c193c4239dd70b69537
#
_entry.id   1bf97cd605680c193c4239dd70b69537
#
_cell.length_a   1.000
_cell.length_b   1.000
_cell.length_c   1.000
_cell.angle_alpha   90.00
_cell.angle_beta   90.00
_cell.angle_gamma   90.00
#
_symmetry.space_group_name_H-M   'P 1'
#
loop_
_entity.id
_entity.type
_entity.pdbx_description
1 polymer ?
#
loop_
_entity_poly.entity_id
_entity_poly.type
_entity_poly.pdbx_seq_one_letter_code
_entity_poly.pdbx_strand_id
1 'polypeptide(L)'
;MANNTSARKRIRQTERRTVRNHARRSRMRTFVKKVEAAIAGGDKAVAAAALQAAQPELQRAAGKGVIHSNTVARKLSRLSKRIKALAAPAV
;
A
#
# COMPACT_ATOMS: atom_id res chain seq x y z
N MET A 1 -8.96 29.99 19.50
CA MET A 1 -9.16 28.78 20.33
C MET A 1 -10.38 28.00 19.88
N ALA A 2 -10.29 26.68 19.85
CA ALA A 2 -11.38 25.82 19.42
C ALA A 2 -12.43 25.65 20.52
N ASN A 3 -13.10 26.74 20.88
CA ASN A 3 -14.06 26.74 22.00
C ASN A 3 -15.51 26.55 21.56
N ASN A 4 -15.81 26.62 20.26
CA ASN A 4 -17.16 26.40 19.79
C ASN A 4 -17.38 24.92 19.42
N THR A 5 -18.62 24.50 19.38
CA THR A 5 -19.03 23.12 19.11
C THR A 5 -18.55 22.65 17.73
N SER A 6 -18.60 23.51 16.72
CA SER A 6 -18.19 23.19 15.35
C SER A 6 -16.68 22.92 15.25
N ALA A 7 -15.86 23.74 15.93
CA ALA A 7 -14.42 23.56 15.94
C ALA A 7 -14.02 22.26 16.64
N ARG A 8 -14.66 21.96 17.77
CA ARG A 8 -14.42 20.69 18.51
C ARG A 8 -14.81 19.47 17.67
N LYS A 9 -15.93 19.55 16.97
CA LYS A 9 -16.38 18.50 16.08
C LYS A 9 -15.37 18.26 14.95
N ARG A 10 -14.85 19.34 14.36
CA ARG A 10 -13.84 19.26 13.30
C ARG A 10 -12.56 18.61 13.78
N ILE A 11 -12.09 18.94 14.99
CA ILE A 11 -10.91 18.33 15.60
C ILE A 11 -11.13 16.83 15.76
N ARG A 12 -12.27 16.40 16.31
CA ARG A 12 -12.58 14.98 16.48
C ARG A 12 -12.64 14.23 15.14
N GLN A 13 -13.24 14.85 14.12
CA GLN A 13 -13.29 14.27 12.78
C GLN A 13 -11.90 14.11 12.18
N THR A 14 -11.03 15.09 12.35
CA THR A 14 -9.66 15.06 11.88
C THR A 14 -8.87 13.94 12.58
N GLU A 15 -9.03 13.81 13.90
CA GLU A 15 -8.37 12.74 14.67
C GLU A 15 -8.80 11.36 14.18
N ARG A 16 -10.10 11.12 14.00
CA ARG A 16 -10.62 9.83 13.49
C ARG A 16 -10.10 9.53 12.10
N ARG A 17 -10.05 10.54 11.23
CA ARG A 17 -9.55 10.41 9.86
C ARG A 17 -8.05 10.07 9.86
N THR A 18 -7.27 10.72 10.71
CA THR A 18 -5.84 10.47 10.85
C THR A 18 -5.58 9.03 11.31
N VAL A 19 -6.31 8.54 12.30
CA VAL A 19 -6.19 7.16 12.79
C VAL A 19 -6.52 6.16 11.67
N ARG A 20 -7.62 6.36 10.96
CA ARG A 20 -8.01 5.49 9.85
C ARG A 20 -6.98 5.47 8.73
N ASN A 21 -6.48 6.65 8.35
CA ASN A 21 -5.50 6.77 7.28
C ASN A 21 -4.17 6.13 7.67
N HIS A 22 -3.77 6.26 8.93
CA HIS A 22 -2.59 5.60 9.44
C HIS A 22 -2.72 4.07 9.37
N ALA A 23 -3.86 3.53 9.79
CA ALA A 23 -4.12 2.09 9.71
C ALA A 23 -4.08 1.58 8.26
N ARG A 24 -4.66 2.33 7.32
CA ARG A 24 -4.65 1.99 5.90
C ARG A 24 -3.23 2.02 5.31
N ARG A 25 -2.43 3.02 5.67
CA ARG A 25 -1.03 3.11 5.24
C ARG A 25 -0.19 1.96 5.79
N SER A 26 -0.39 1.62 7.06
CA SER A 26 0.30 0.49 7.69
C SER A 26 -0.04 -0.82 6.99
N ARG A 27 -1.31 -1.04 6.68
CA ARG A 27 -1.77 -2.23 5.95
C ARG A 27 -1.14 -2.30 4.55
N MET A 28 -1.14 -1.19 3.82
CA MET A 28 -0.54 -1.10 2.50
C MET A 28 0.95 -1.41 2.54
N ARG A 29 1.68 -0.82 3.51
CA ARG A 29 3.12 -1.06 3.69
C ARG A 29 3.41 -2.53 4.00
N THR A 30 2.56 -3.17 4.79
CA THR A 30 2.70 -4.60 5.11
C THR A 30 2.64 -5.46 3.84
N PHE A 31 1.67 -5.19 2.96
CA PHE A 31 1.55 -5.91 1.70
C PHE A 31 2.73 -5.65 0.77
N VAL A 32 3.20 -4.41 0.67
CA VAL A 32 4.37 -4.07 -0.13
C VAL A 32 5.63 -4.77 0.39
N LYS A 33 5.81 -4.79 1.71
CA LYS A 33 6.94 -5.50 2.33
C LYS A 33 6.92 -6.99 2.05
N LYS A 34 5.74 -7.61 2.02
CA LYS A 34 5.61 -9.03 1.66
C LYS A 34 6.07 -9.30 0.23
N VAL A 35 5.72 -8.42 -0.70
CA VAL A 35 6.19 -8.52 -2.10
C VAL A 35 7.71 -8.37 -2.17
N GLU A 36 8.25 -7.35 -1.50
CA GLU A 36 9.70 -7.10 -1.47
C GLU A 36 10.47 -8.25 -0.85
N ALA A 37 9.96 -8.83 0.24
CA ALA A 37 10.56 -10.00 0.88
C ALA A 37 10.58 -11.21 -0.06
N ALA A 38 9.49 -11.43 -0.80
CA ALA A 38 9.41 -12.51 -1.78
C ALA A 38 10.39 -12.30 -2.94
N ILE A 39 10.56 -11.06 -3.40
CA ILE A 39 11.54 -10.71 -4.44
C ILE A 39 12.96 -10.96 -3.92
N ALA A 40 13.25 -10.53 -2.69
CA ALA A 40 14.55 -10.77 -2.07
C ALA A 40 14.85 -12.26 -1.91
N GLY A 41 13.82 -13.08 -1.68
CA GLY A 41 13.93 -14.53 -1.62
C GLY A 41 14.18 -15.20 -2.96
N GLY A 42 14.01 -14.48 -4.07
CA GLY A 42 14.31 -14.97 -5.41
C GLY A 42 13.27 -15.93 -6.01
N ASP A 43 12.16 -16.16 -5.35
CA ASP A 43 11.10 -17.03 -5.86
C ASP A 43 10.08 -16.21 -6.64
N LYS A 44 10.11 -16.33 -7.96
CA LYS A 44 9.24 -15.58 -8.86
C LYS A 44 7.76 -15.90 -8.66
N ALA A 45 7.41 -17.16 -8.44
CA ALA A 45 6.02 -17.57 -8.23
C ALA A 45 5.45 -16.99 -6.94
N VAL A 46 6.22 -17.04 -5.86
CA VAL A 46 5.83 -16.46 -4.56
C VAL A 46 5.70 -14.95 -4.67
N ALA A 47 6.64 -14.29 -5.35
CA ALA A 47 6.61 -12.85 -5.56
C ALA A 47 5.40 -12.43 -6.39
N ALA A 48 5.06 -13.15 -7.45
CA ALA A 48 3.88 -12.89 -8.28
C ALA A 48 2.59 -13.05 -7.48
N ALA A 49 2.48 -14.09 -6.67
CA ALA A 49 1.32 -14.30 -5.80
C ALA A 49 1.19 -13.19 -4.75
N ALA A 50 2.31 -12.76 -4.16
CA ALA A 50 2.32 -11.65 -3.19
C ALA A 50 1.89 -10.33 -3.85
N LEU A 51 2.33 -10.05 -5.07
CA LEU A 51 1.91 -8.86 -5.81
C LEU A 51 0.41 -8.91 -6.14
N GLN A 52 -0.11 -10.06 -6.52
CA GLN A 52 -1.54 -10.26 -6.77
C GLN A 52 -2.39 -9.94 -5.53
N ALA A 53 -1.91 -10.32 -4.34
CA ALA A 53 -2.57 -10.01 -3.08
C ALA A 53 -2.42 -8.54 -2.69
N ALA A 54 -1.29 -7.91 -3.01
CA ALA A 54 -1.00 -6.52 -2.68
C ALA A 54 -1.74 -5.53 -3.58
N GLN A 55 -1.98 -5.87 -4.84
CA GLN A 55 -2.56 -4.96 -5.82
C GLN A 55 -3.92 -4.38 -5.39
N PRO A 56 -4.91 -5.19 -4.94
CA PRO A 56 -6.19 -4.63 -4.48
C PRO A 56 -6.03 -3.71 -3.28
N GLU A 57 -5.10 -4.01 -2.37
CA GLU A 57 -4.86 -3.19 -1.19
C GLU A 57 -4.30 -1.81 -1.55
N LEU A 58 -3.35 -1.77 -2.49
CA LEU A 58 -2.79 -0.53 -3.00
C LEU A 58 -3.85 0.30 -3.75
N GLN A 59 -4.67 -0.35 -4.56
CA GLN A 59 -5.75 0.30 -5.29
C GLN A 59 -6.84 0.85 -4.37
N ARG A 60 -7.17 0.15 -3.29
CA ARG A 60 -8.10 0.65 -2.27
C ARG A 60 -7.52 1.87 -1.56
N ALA A 61 -6.24 1.86 -1.23
CA ALA A 61 -5.58 3.01 -0.61
C ALA A 61 -5.65 4.24 -1.52
N ALA A 62 -5.47 4.08 -2.82
CA ALA A 62 -5.62 5.15 -3.79
C ALA A 62 -7.07 5.64 -3.87
N GLY A 63 -8.02 4.72 -3.93
CA GLY A 63 -9.46 5.04 -3.98
C GLY A 63 -9.96 5.75 -2.73
N LYS A 64 -9.35 5.49 -1.57
CA LYS A 64 -9.68 6.16 -0.31
C LYS A 64 -8.92 7.48 -0.10
N GLY A 65 -8.06 7.87 -1.05
CA GLY A 65 -7.28 9.09 -0.95
C GLY A 65 -6.13 9.04 0.05
N VAL A 66 -5.76 7.86 0.55
CA VAL A 66 -4.66 7.69 1.49
C VAL A 66 -3.31 7.87 0.81
N ILE A 67 -3.25 7.49 -0.46
CA ILE A 67 -2.06 7.63 -1.30
C ILE A 67 -2.51 8.04 -2.69
N HIS A 68 -1.70 8.84 -3.37
CA HIS A 68 -2.03 9.29 -4.73
C HIS A 68 -1.98 8.11 -5.72
N SER A 69 -2.93 8.06 -6.65
CA SER A 69 -3.03 6.99 -7.65
C SER A 69 -1.77 6.83 -8.49
N ASN A 70 -1.09 7.93 -8.82
CA ASN A 70 0.18 7.88 -9.57
C ASN A 70 1.30 7.20 -8.78
N THR A 71 1.32 7.39 -7.46
CA THR A 71 2.28 6.71 -6.57
C THR A 71 2.02 5.21 -6.55
N VAL A 72 0.75 4.81 -6.48
CA VAL A 72 0.35 3.40 -6.53
C VAL A 72 0.75 2.79 -7.87
N ALA A 73 0.45 3.45 -8.97
CA ALA A 73 0.80 2.98 -10.32
C ALA A 73 2.31 2.77 -10.47
N ARG A 74 3.11 3.71 -9.97
CA ARG A 74 4.57 3.60 -9.97
C ARG A 74 5.08 2.42 -9.15
N LYS A 75 4.55 2.25 -7.93
CA LYS A 75 4.92 1.13 -7.05
C LYS A 75 4.60 -0.21 -7.70
N LEU A 76 3.39 -0.37 -8.22
CA LEU A 76 2.97 -1.60 -8.88
C LEU A 76 3.83 -1.89 -10.12
N SER A 77 4.11 -0.88 -10.92
CA SER A 77 4.97 -1.02 -12.11
C SER A 77 6.39 -1.46 -11.73
N ARG A 78 6.99 -0.81 -10.74
CA ARG A 78 8.34 -1.15 -10.27
C ARG A 78 8.42 -2.56 -9.70
N LEU A 79 7.45 -2.95 -8.88
CA LEU A 79 7.40 -4.29 -8.29
C LEU A 79 7.22 -5.34 -9.39
N SER A 80 6.34 -5.09 -10.35
CA SER A 80 6.12 -5.98 -11.49
C SER A 80 7.40 -6.19 -12.30
N LYS A 81 8.13 -5.11 -12.59
CA LYS A 81 9.41 -5.17 -13.30
C LYS A 81 10.45 -5.97 -12.54
N ARG A 82 10.54 -5.78 -11.23
CA ARG A 82 11.48 -6.52 -10.38
C ARG A 82 11.15 -8.01 -10.37
N ILE A 83 9.87 -8.36 -10.36
CA ILE A 83 9.43 -9.76 -10.43
C ILE A 83 9.78 -10.37 -11.79
N LYS A 84 9.56 -9.65 -12.87
CA LYS A 84 9.95 -10.10 -14.21
C LYS A 84 11.44 -10.30 -14.35
N ALA A 85 12.23 -9.49 -13.66
CA ALA A 85 13.69 -9.58 -13.67
C ALA A 85 14.21 -10.78 -12.87
N LEU A 86 13.40 -11.39 -12.00
CA LEU A 86 13.80 -12.61 -11.30
C LEU A 86 14.01 -13.72 -12.32
N ALA A 87 15.16 -14.40 -12.20
CA ALA A 87 15.46 -15.49 -13.08
C ALA A 87 14.40 -16.58 -12.97
N ALA A 88 13.86 -16.99 -14.11
CA ALA A 88 13.03 -18.17 -14.16
C ALA A 88 13.89 -19.35 -13.68
N PRO A 89 13.31 -20.33 -12.94
CA PRO A 89 14.08 -21.49 -12.54
C PRO A 89 14.74 -22.11 -13.78
N ALA A 90 16.03 -22.33 -13.69
CA ALA A 90 16.75 -22.96 -14.78
C ALA A 90 16.11 -24.33 -15.03
N VAL A 91 15.65 -24.49 -16.24
CA VAL A 91 15.06 -25.75 -16.67
C VAL A 91 16.15 -26.73 -17.02
#